data_9583c2fa282e83ce282427b03c2083b3
#
_entry.id   9583c2fa282e83ce282427b03c2083b3
#
_cell.length_a   1.000
_cell.length_b   1.000
_cell.length_c   1.000
_cell.angle_alpha   90.00
_cell.angle_beta   90.00
_cell.angle_gamma   90.00
#
_symmetry.space_group_name_H-M   'P 1'
#
loop_
_entity.id
_entity.type
_entity.pdbx_description
1 polymer ?
#
loop_
_entity_poly.entity_id
_entity_poly.type
_entity_poly.pdbx_seq_one_letter_code
_entity_poly.pdbx_strand_id
1 'polypeptide(L)'
;MKHSKLTAAVTAVLAAALLAPGAHAQKLVPVKVQLKWFPQAQFAGFFVAQAKGYYKAEGLDVQFLPTGDQSPIQTVATGTADFGTTWITDLLTARAQGIPVVHIAQLFQKSGYTLVALKSSNITKPQDFKGKRVGVWPSGNEYPAVALLKKYGLTTSLDSTVSNPDVQAVTYPFDPSIVFPDKVDLVSAMTYNEIDQIVGLGYSLDKLRIFRTADYGINLLEDLMFTTDRTLKTANFKGSGQSGQQIAAKLVRATLKGWNYAVTHQAEAVSIVLPLCGNTCKGSGTRADAKSHQTWQMAEVAKLYNTGPTTRGLAGYLDPAVYRNNVALLRNLGILKASPDAGAVTYSVWEAATGKKAPR
;
A
#
# COMPACT_ATOMS: atom_id res chain seq x y z
N MET A 1 73.60 43.31 15.26
CA MET A 1 72.81 42.68 16.36
C MET A 1 71.32 42.94 16.10
N LYS A 2 70.61 42.03 15.59
CA LYS A 2 69.08 41.87 15.60
C LYS A 2 68.68 40.96 14.45
N HIS A 3 68.84 39.66 14.60
CA HIS A 3 68.09 38.65 13.84
C HIS A 3 68.02 37.40 14.69
N SER A 4 66.88 37.19 15.37
CA SER A 4 66.46 35.88 15.84
C SER A 4 65.14 36.07 16.63
N LYS A 5 64.02 35.92 16.02
CA LYS A 5 62.69 35.64 16.66
C LYS A 5 61.59 35.52 15.56
N LEU A 6 61.75 34.58 14.64
CA LEU A 6 60.66 34.34 13.67
C LEU A 6 60.59 32.86 13.18
N THR A 7 60.92 31.93 14.05
CA THR A 7 60.90 30.49 13.61
C THR A 7 60.16 29.52 14.58
N ALA A 8 59.37 30.05 15.49
CA ALA A 8 58.66 29.17 16.47
C ALA A 8 57.13 29.12 16.36
N ALA A 9 56.53 29.76 15.36
CA ALA A 9 55.04 29.84 15.28
C ALA A 9 54.38 29.00 14.16
N VAL A 10 55.17 28.25 13.34
CA VAL A 10 54.60 27.50 12.19
C VAL A 10 54.41 26.00 12.49
N THR A 11 54.99 25.46 13.55
CA THR A 11 54.97 24.02 13.82
C THR A 11 53.81 23.55 14.70
N ALA A 12 52.99 24.45 15.23
CA ALA A 12 51.88 24.08 16.13
C ALA A 12 50.50 23.91 15.41
N VAL A 13 50.36 24.27 14.13
CA VAL A 13 49.06 24.20 13.42
C VAL A 13 48.87 22.89 12.64
N LEU A 14 49.90 22.09 12.41
CA LEU A 14 49.79 20.82 11.65
C LEU A 14 49.43 19.59 12.50
N ALA A 15 49.45 19.69 13.82
CA ALA A 15 49.15 18.53 14.71
C ALA A 15 47.70 18.42 15.15
N ALA A 16 46.82 19.40 14.86
CA ALA A 16 45.42 19.38 15.25
C ALA A 16 44.47 18.79 14.18
N ALA A 17 44.97 18.46 12.98
CA ALA A 17 44.14 17.97 11.87
C ALA A 17 44.01 16.44 11.80
N LEU A 18 44.58 15.66 12.74
CA LEU A 18 44.60 14.18 12.70
C LEU A 18 43.73 13.51 13.74
N LEU A 19 42.85 14.23 14.44
CA LEU A 19 41.88 13.69 15.38
C LEU A 19 40.44 14.01 14.95
N ALA A 20 40.13 13.98 13.66
CA ALA A 20 38.75 13.77 13.25
C ALA A 20 38.39 12.32 13.66
N PRO A 21 37.46 12.08 14.59
CA PRO A 21 37.02 10.72 14.84
C PRO A 21 36.55 10.16 13.51
N GLY A 22 37.21 9.12 13.03
CA GLY A 22 36.78 8.43 11.82
C GLY A 22 35.28 8.19 11.95
N ALA A 23 34.50 8.77 11.05
CA ALA A 23 33.09 8.50 10.95
C ALA A 23 33.00 6.99 10.65
N HIS A 24 32.88 6.16 11.71
CA HIS A 24 32.55 4.76 11.53
C HIS A 24 31.26 4.76 10.74
N ALA A 25 31.33 4.36 9.48
CA ALA A 25 30.15 4.18 8.66
C ALA A 25 29.18 3.29 9.46
N GLN A 26 28.13 3.88 9.99
CA GLN A 26 27.16 3.16 10.81
C GLN A 26 26.65 1.99 9.97
N LYS A 27 26.91 0.76 10.43
CA LYS A 27 26.44 -0.44 9.73
C LYS A 27 24.91 -0.39 9.67
N LEU A 28 24.38 -0.24 8.45
CA LEU A 28 22.95 -0.21 8.24
C LEU A 28 22.33 -1.58 8.55
N VAL A 29 21.13 -1.58 9.14
CA VAL A 29 20.39 -2.79 9.42
C VAL A 29 19.64 -3.23 8.15
N PRO A 30 19.90 -4.41 7.61
CA PRO A 30 19.22 -4.89 6.40
C PRO A 30 17.76 -5.22 6.72
N VAL A 31 16.84 -4.63 5.95
CA VAL A 31 15.40 -4.82 6.09
C VAL A 31 14.79 -5.17 4.74
N LYS A 32 14.05 -6.28 4.68
CA LYS A 32 13.35 -6.71 3.47
C LYS A 32 11.86 -6.38 3.59
N VAL A 33 11.32 -5.72 2.58
CA VAL A 33 9.91 -5.34 2.50
C VAL A 33 9.28 -5.96 1.25
N GLN A 34 8.25 -6.78 1.42
CA GLN A 34 7.43 -7.32 0.34
C GLN A 34 6.30 -6.36 0.01
N LEU A 35 6.31 -5.80 -1.20
CA LEU A 35 5.18 -5.01 -1.71
C LEU A 35 4.06 -5.93 -2.17
N LYS A 36 2.81 -5.45 -2.07
CA LYS A 36 1.63 -6.22 -2.52
C LYS A 36 1.57 -6.36 -4.03
N TRP A 37 2.15 -5.41 -4.76
CA TRP A 37 2.09 -5.37 -6.22
C TRP A 37 3.43 -4.97 -6.83
N PHE A 38 3.46 -4.89 -8.15
CA PHE A 38 4.63 -4.43 -8.88
C PHE A 38 5.01 -2.99 -8.51
N PRO A 39 6.29 -2.60 -8.66
CA PRO A 39 6.71 -1.22 -8.50
C PRO A 39 5.92 -0.29 -9.42
N GLN A 40 5.26 0.69 -8.84
CA GLN A 40 4.48 1.73 -9.54
C GLN A 40 4.17 2.87 -8.58
N ALA A 41 3.52 3.96 -9.04
CA ALA A 41 3.24 5.12 -8.20
C ALA A 41 2.34 4.81 -6.99
N GLN A 42 1.64 3.68 -6.99
CA GLN A 42 0.95 3.13 -5.81
C GLN A 42 1.87 3.01 -4.59
N PHE A 43 3.16 2.81 -4.80
CA PHE A 43 4.16 2.66 -3.73
C PHE A 43 5.16 3.83 -3.71
N ALA A 44 4.83 4.97 -4.31
CA ALA A 44 5.73 6.10 -4.47
C ALA A 44 6.38 6.55 -3.16
N GLY A 45 5.65 6.55 -2.04
CA GLY A 45 6.21 6.93 -0.75
C GLY A 45 7.38 6.08 -0.30
N PHE A 46 7.37 4.78 -0.60
CA PHE A 46 8.47 3.87 -0.30
C PHE A 46 9.71 4.19 -1.15
N PHE A 47 9.52 4.37 -2.45
CA PHE A 47 10.61 4.65 -3.38
C PHE A 47 11.21 6.04 -3.17
N VAL A 48 10.37 7.03 -2.83
CA VAL A 48 10.82 8.37 -2.43
C VAL A 48 11.63 8.29 -1.14
N ALA A 49 11.17 7.53 -0.13
CA ALA A 49 11.93 7.35 1.12
C ALA A 49 13.32 6.72 0.85
N GLN A 50 13.41 5.79 -0.08
CA GLN A 50 14.66 5.17 -0.50
C GLN A 50 15.55 6.18 -1.25
N ALA A 51 15.03 6.83 -2.28
CA ALA A 51 15.77 7.76 -3.13
C ALA A 51 16.27 8.99 -2.36
N LYS A 52 15.47 9.49 -1.41
CA LYS A 52 15.83 10.61 -0.53
C LYS A 52 16.71 10.20 0.67
N GLY A 53 17.06 8.92 0.79
CA GLY A 53 17.91 8.43 1.87
C GLY A 53 17.23 8.41 3.25
N TYR A 54 15.90 8.49 3.34
CA TYR A 54 15.20 8.54 4.64
C TYR A 54 15.37 7.24 5.42
N TYR A 55 15.42 6.08 4.75
CA TYR A 55 15.72 4.81 5.42
C TYR A 55 17.17 4.79 5.94
N LYS A 56 18.13 5.26 5.14
CA LYS A 56 19.53 5.32 5.56
C LYS A 56 19.72 6.25 6.77
N ALA A 57 19.00 7.37 6.81
CA ALA A 57 19.00 8.29 7.95
C ALA A 57 18.48 7.64 9.25
N GLU A 58 17.60 6.64 9.14
CA GLU A 58 17.14 5.82 10.28
C GLU A 58 18.08 4.63 10.57
N GLY A 59 19.18 4.50 9.84
CA GLY A 59 20.14 3.38 9.98
C GLY A 59 19.65 2.07 9.33
N LEU A 60 18.74 2.15 8.35
CA LEU A 60 18.18 0.99 7.65
C LEU A 60 18.70 0.90 6.21
N ASP A 61 19.01 -0.33 5.79
CA ASP A 61 19.22 -0.70 4.39
C ASP A 61 17.98 -1.49 3.91
N VAL A 62 17.05 -0.78 3.25
CA VAL A 62 15.76 -1.34 2.85
C VAL A 62 15.84 -1.91 1.43
N GLN A 63 15.50 -3.18 1.31
CA GLN A 63 15.34 -3.88 0.04
C GLN A 63 13.86 -4.19 -0.19
N PHE A 64 13.31 -3.71 -1.30
CA PHE A 64 11.99 -4.11 -1.76
C PHE A 64 12.09 -5.42 -2.55
N LEU A 65 11.32 -6.43 -2.15
CA LEU A 65 11.26 -7.69 -2.86
C LEU A 65 10.30 -7.57 -4.05
N PRO A 66 10.63 -8.18 -5.19
CA PRO A 66 9.75 -8.20 -6.34
C PRO A 66 8.46 -8.97 -6.01
N THR A 67 7.38 -8.60 -6.68
CA THR A 67 6.14 -9.38 -6.66
C THR A 67 6.41 -10.76 -7.26
N GLY A 68 5.97 -11.80 -6.59
CA GLY A 68 6.17 -13.19 -6.97
C GLY A 68 4.89 -14.01 -6.81
N ASP A 69 5.02 -15.33 -6.91
CA ASP A 69 3.89 -16.26 -6.81
C ASP A 69 3.31 -16.34 -5.39
N GLN A 70 4.11 -16.00 -4.38
CA GLN A 70 3.67 -16.00 -2.99
C GLN A 70 3.01 -14.68 -2.62
N SER A 71 1.92 -14.78 -1.84
CA SER A 71 1.29 -13.58 -1.29
C SER A 71 2.22 -12.86 -0.31
N PRO A 72 2.12 -11.53 -0.14
CA PRO A 72 2.88 -10.80 0.87
C PRO A 72 2.73 -11.38 2.28
N ILE A 73 1.54 -11.86 2.61
CA ILE A 73 1.27 -12.53 3.90
C ILE A 73 2.19 -13.74 4.09
N GLN A 74 2.27 -14.63 3.10
CA GLN A 74 3.12 -15.83 3.17
C GLN A 74 4.59 -15.45 3.23
N THR A 75 5.04 -14.51 2.39
CA THR A 75 6.44 -14.07 2.33
C THR A 75 6.92 -13.51 3.67
N VAL A 76 6.08 -12.74 4.38
CA VAL A 76 6.41 -12.19 5.70
C VAL A 76 6.23 -13.23 6.80
N ALA A 77 5.19 -14.06 6.76
CA ALA A 77 4.95 -15.10 7.77
C ALA A 77 6.08 -16.13 7.83
N THR A 78 6.64 -16.50 6.68
CA THR A 78 7.79 -17.43 6.58
C THR A 78 9.13 -16.79 6.98
N GLY A 79 9.22 -15.44 7.00
CA GLY A 79 10.45 -14.70 7.31
C GLY A 79 11.33 -14.45 6.08
N THR A 80 10.86 -14.71 4.87
CA THR A 80 11.53 -14.33 3.62
C THR A 80 11.63 -12.81 3.50
N ALA A 81 10.57 -12.08 3.93
CA ALA A 81 10.59 -10.66 4.18
C ALA A 81 10.34 -10.36 5.66
N ASP A 82 10.82 -9.21 6.13
CA ASP A 82 10.63 -8.75 7.52
C ASP A 82 9.31 -8.00 7.70
N PHE A 83 8.93 -7.25 6.67
CA PHE A 83 7.72 -6.43 6.61
C PHE A 83 7.07 -6.58 5.25
N GLY A 84 5.82 -6.14 5.14
CA GLY A 84 5.12 -6.14 3.86
C GLY A 84 4.02 -5.10 3.79
N THR A 85 3.46 -4.96 2.58
CA THR A 85 2.20 -4.24 2.36
C THR A 85 1.13 -5.22 1.90
N THR A 86 -0.10 -5.01 2.32
CA THR A 86 -1.26 -5.79 1.89
C THR A 86 -2.56 -5.01 2.10
N TRP A 87 -3.70 -5.64 1.83
CA TRP A 87 -5.01 -5.10 2.13
C TRP A 87 -5.51 -5.60 3.50
N ILE A 88 -6.42 -4.85 4.11
CA ILE A 88 -6.98 -5.21 5.43
C ILE A 88 -7.69 -6.57 5.39
N THR A 89 -8.31 -6.92 4.27
CA THR A 89 -8.97 -8.20 4.04
C THR A 89 -8.02 -9.37 4.19
N ASP A 90 -6.87 -9.30 3.53
CA ASP A 90 -5.86 -10.36 3.55
C ASP A 90 -5.27 -10.53 4.95
N LEU A 91 -4.95 -9.38 5.61
CA LEU A 91 -4.40 -9.40 6.96
C LEU A 91 -5.37 -10.03 7.96
N LEU A 92 -6.63 -9.61 7.95
CA LEU A 92 -7.64 -10.09 8.89
C LEU A 92 -7.98 -11.56 8.64
N THR A 93 -8.06 -11.98 7.38
CA THR A 93 -8.30 -13.38 7.02
C THR A 93 -7.14 -14.28 7.47
N ALA A 94 -5.91 -13.86 7.23
CA ALA A 94 -4.72 -14.57 7.67
C ALA A 94 -4.66 -14.67 9.20
N ARG A 95 -4.93 -13.58 9.91
CA ARG A 95 -4.96 -13.57 11.38
C ARG A 95 -6.03 -14.50 11.94
N ALA A 96 -7.24 -14.51 11.33
CA ALA A 96 -8.32 -15.43 11.70
C ALA A 96 -7.98 -16.91 11.45
N GLN A 97 -7.05 -17.19 10.54
CA GLN A 97 -6.50 -18.53 10.27
C GLN A 97 -5.31 -18.88 11.18
N GLY A 98 -4.96 -18.04 12.14
CA GLY A 98 -3.87 -18.27 13.10
C GLY A 98 -2.49 -17.82 12.62
N ILE A 99 -2.35 -17.18 11.46
CA ILE A 99 -1.09 -16.60 11.01
C ILE A 99 -0.84 -15.31 11.79
N PRO A 100 0.26 -15.19 12.55
CA PRO A 100 0.46 -14.13 13.53
C PRO A 100 0.94 -12.82 12.89
N VAL A 101 0.23 -12.34 11.87
CA VAL A 101 0.49 -11.06 11.20
C VAL A 101 -0.14 -9.90 11.95
N VAL A 102 0.53 -8.73 11.97
CA VAL A 102 0.16 -7.56 12.75
C VAL A 102 0.19 -6.32 11.88
N HIS A 103 -0.91 -5.59 11.82
CA HIS A 103 -0.98 -4.25 11.22
C HIS A 103 -0.13 -3.26 12.04
N ILE A 104 0.70 -2.46 11.39
CA ILE A 104 1.60 -1.49 12.03
C ILE A 104 1.43 -0.05 11.54
N ALA A 105 0.90 0.16 10.32
CA ALA A 105 0.54 1.50 9.81
C ALA A 105 -0.44 1.38 8.64
N GLN A 106 -1.40 2.33 8.55
CA GLN A 106 -2.38 2.43 7.47
C GLN A 106 -2.02 3.55 6.51
N LEU A 107 -1.66 3.22 5.27
CA LEU A 107 -1.25 4.22 4.29
C LEU A 107 -2.46 4.81 3.57
N PHE A 108 -3.26 4.01 2.87
CA PHE A 108 -4.47 4.51 2.23
C PHE A 108 -5.63 4.54 3.22
N GLN A 109 -6.21 5.72 3.40
CA GLN A 109 -7.27 5.98 4.38
C GLN A 109 -8.68 5.79 3.80
N LYS A 110 -8.77 5.56 2.49
CA LYS A 110 -9.98 5.26 1.74
C LYS A 110 -9.69 4.22 0.68
N SER A 111 -10.65 3.32 0.42
CA SER A 111 -10.55 2.35 -0.66
C SER A 111 -10.59 3.03 -2.03
N GLY A 112 -9.70 2.64 -2.92
CA GLY A 112 -9.70 3.01 -4.33
C GLY A 112 -10.49 2.06 -5.22
N TYR A 113 -11.07 1.00 -4.66
CA TYR A 113 -11.78 -0.03 -5.43
C TYR A 113 -13.09 0.47 -6.02
N THR A 114 -13.31 0.15 -7.28
CA THR A 114 -14.52 0.52 -8.03
C THR A 114 -15.01 -0.63 -8.89
N LEU A 115 -16.29 -0.59 -9.26
CA LEU A 115 -16.81 -1.30 -10.43
C LEU A 115 -17.11 -0.27 -11.53
N VAL A 116 -16.67 -0.54 -12.75
CA VAL A 116 -16.81 0.37 -13.89
C VAL A 116 -17.69 -0.28 -14.96
N ALA A 117 -18.68 0.45 -15.45
CA ALA A 117 -19.53 0.10 -16.58
C ALA A 117 -19.52 1.20 -17.64
N LEU A 118 -19.89 0.90 -18.86
CA LEU A 118 -20.21 1.93 -19.85
C LEU A 118 -21.57 2.58 -19.53
N LYS A 119 -21.71 3.89 -19.69
CA LYS A 119 -23.01 4.55 -19.54
C LYS A 119 -24.06 4.04 -20.55
N SER A 120 -23.60 3.59 -21.73
CA SER A 120 -24.45 2.98 -22.75
C SER A 120 -25.07 1.64 -22.34
N SER A 121 -24.56 0.99 -21.29
CA SER A 121 -25.13 -0.24 -20.76
C SER A 121 -26.39 -0.02 -19.89
N ASN A 122 -26.77 1.24 -19.64
CA ASN A 122 -27.88 1.64 -18.77
C ASN A 122 -27.81 1.10 -17.32
N ILE A 123 -26.62 0.75 -16.85
CA ILE A 123 -26.38 0.35 -15.47
C ILE A 123 -26.15 1.64 -14.66
N THR A 124 -27.11 2.02 -13.81
CA THR A 124 -27.09 3.32 -13.11
C THR A 124 -26.95 3.20 -11.60
N LYS A 125 -27.31 2.07 -11.03
CA LYS A 125 -27.30 1.74 -9.59
C LYS A 125 -26.94 0.27 -9.36
N PRO A 126 -26.50 -0.12 -8.16
CA PRO A 126 -26.08 -1.51 -7.89
C PRO A 126 -27.17 -2.56 -8.13
N GLN A 127 -28.46 -2.21 -7.99
CA GLN A 127 -29.54 -3.15 -8.29
C GLN A 127 -29.61 -3.56 -9.76
N ASP A 128 -29.08 -2.71 -10.67
CA ASP A 128 -29.04 -2.98 -12.11
C ASP A 128 -27.96 -4.01 -12.49
N PHE A 129 -27.16 -4.48 -11.51
CA PHE A 129 -26.17 -5.56 -11.73
C PHE A 129 -26.81 -6.94 -11.87
N LYS A 130 -28.09 -7.09 -11.52
CA LYS A 130 -28.81 -8.34 -11.71
C LYS A 130 -28.83 -8.76 -13.18
N GLY A 131 -28.48 -10.01 -13.44
CA GLY A 131 -28.33 -10.57 -14.78
C GLY A 131 -27.07 -10.13 -15.53
N LYS A 132 -26.13 -9.41 -14.87
CA LYS A 132 -24.91 -8.92 -15.47
C LYS A 132 -23.69 -9.79 -15.18
N ARG A 133 -22.69 -9.67 -16.04
CA ARG A 133 -21.34 -10.26 -15.87
C ARG A 133 -20.43 -9.23 -15.24
N VAL A 134 -19.76 -9.60 -14.15
CA VAL A 134 -18.83 -8.71 -13.43
C VAL A 134 -17.42 -9.29 -13.46
N GLY A 135 -16.49 -8.57 -14.06
CA GLY A 135 -15.08 -8.90 -14.04
C GLY A 135 -14.48 -8.60 -12.67
N VAL A 136 -13.82 -9.59 -12.06
CA VAL A 136 -13.20 -9.46 -10.73
C VAL A 136 -11.81 -10.07 -10.72
N TRP A 137 -10.94 -9.55 -9.83
CA TRP A 137 -9.65 -10.19 -9.54
C TRP A 137 -9.85 -11.34 -8.55
N PRO A 138 -9.11 -12.44 -8.67
CA PRO A 138 -9.19 -13.57 -7.75
C PRO A 138 -8.43 -13.31 -6.43
N SER A 139 -8.45 -14.32 -5.55
CA SER A 139 -7.58 -14.43 -4.37
C SER A 139 -7.84 -13.36 -3.28
N GLY A 140 -9.12 -13.04 -3.04
CA GLY A 140 -9.53 -12.11 -2.00
C GLY A 140 -9.70 -10.66 -2.50
N ASN A 141 -9.22 -10.34 -3.69
CA ASN A 141 -9.38 -9.00 -4.26
C ASN A 141 -10.81 -8.76 -4.80
N GLU A 142 -11.62 -9.80 -4.94
CA GLU A 142 -13.06 -9.74 -5.28
C GLU A 142 -13.96 -9.27 -4.13
N TYR A 143 -13.50 -9.31 -2.89
CA TYR A 143 -14.34 -9.06 -1.72
C TYR A 143 -15.05 -7.70 -1.71
N PRO A 144 -14.46 -6.59 -2.17
CA PRO A 144 -15.21 -5.32 -2.24
C PRO A 144 -16.40 -5.39 -3.20
N ALA A 145 -16.27 -6.09 -4.34
CA ALA A 145 -17.38 -6.31 -5.27
C ALA A 145 -18.46 -7.21 -4.64
N VAL A 146 -18.06 -8.35 -4.05
CA VAL A 146 -18.98 -9.26 -3.35
C VAL A 146 -19.72 -8.53 -2.22
N ALA A 147 -19.03 -7.67 -1.47
CA ALA A 147 -19.64 -6.84 -0.42
C ALA A 147 -20.72 -5.91 -0.99
N LEU A 148 -20.44 -5.27 -2.11
CA LEU A 148 -21.41 -4.40 -2.77
C LEU A 148 -22.61 -5.17 -3.26
N LEU A 149 -22.42 -6.31 -3.93
CA LEU A 149 -23.51 -7.17 -4.39
C LEU A 149 -24.39 -7.62 -3.22
N LYS A 150 -23.80 -8.18 -2.17
CA LYS A 150 -24.52 -8.67 -1.00
C LYS A 150 -25.29 -7.56 -0.27
N LYS A 151 -24.73 -6.35 -0.19
CA LYS A 151 -25.42 -5.20 0.40
C LYS A 151 -26.75 -4.87 -0.30
N TYR A 152 -26.83 -5.12 -1.60
CA TYR A 152 -28.02 -4.88 -2.40
C TYR A 152 -28.85 -6.17 -2.66
N GLY A 153 -28.62 -7.22 -1.89
CA GLY A 153 -29.37 -8.47 -1.94
C GLY A 153 -29.08 -9.31 -3.18
N LEU A 154 -27.95 -9.07 -3.86
CA LEU A 154 -27.56 -9.81 -5.07
C LEU A 154 -26.60 -10.96 -4.71
N THR A 155 -26.87 -12.11 -5.28
CA THR A 155 -26.01 -13.29 -5.20
C THR A 155 -25.00 -13.30 -6.36
N THR A 156 -23.89 -14.02 -6.19
CA THR A 156 -22.82 -14.12 -7.19
C THR A 156 -22.37 -15.55 -7.40
N SER A 157 -21.92 -15.90 -8.61
CA SER A 157 -21.34 -17.20 -8.94
C SER A 157 -20.01 -17.51 -8.23
N LEU A 158 -19.45 -16.57 -7.47
CA LEU A 158 -18.32 -16.84 -6.56
C LEU A 158 -18.73 -17.61 -5.32
N ASP A 159 -20.01 -17.59 -4.96
CA ASP A 159 -20.58 -18.42 -3.91
C ASP A 159 -21.06 -19.75 -4.52
N SER A 160 -20.29 -20.81 -4.33
CA SER A 160 -20.56 -22.14 -4.86
C SER A 160 -21.86 -22.80 -4.30
N THR A 161 -22.45 -22.21 -3.26
CA THR A 161 -23.71 -22.69 -2.68
C THR A 161 -24.93 -22.15 -3.43
N VAL A 162 -24.74 -21.21 -4.35
CA VAL A 162 -25.83 -20.57 -5.10
C VAL A 162 -25.96 -21.19 -6.49
N SER A 163 -27.10 -21.87 -6.75
CA SER A 163 -27.34 -22.56 -8.04
C SER A 163 -27.63 -21.60 -9.20
N ASN A 164 -28.36 -20.51 -8.94
CA ASN A 164 -28.75 -19.50 -9.94
C ASN A 164 -28.37 -18.12 -9.42
N PRO A 165 -27.12 -17.71 -9.56
CA PRO A 165 -26.67 -16.41 -9.06
C PRO A 165 -27.26 -15.26 -9.87
N ASP A 166 -27.58 -14.15 -9.18
CA ASP A 166 -28.03 -12.92 -9.83
C ASP A 166 -26.95 -12.30 -10.70
N VAL A 167 -25.66 -12.52 -10.37
CA VAL A 167 -24.52 -11.93 -11.04
C VAL A 167 -23.49 -13.00 -11.38
N GLN A 168 -23.04 -13.03 -12.63
CA GLN A 168 -21.97 -13.90 -13.09
C GLN A 168 -20.61 -13.19 -12.91
N ALA A 169 -19.77 -13.73 -12.04
CA ALA A 169 -18.40 -13.26 -11.91
C ALA A 169 -17.50 -13.92 -12.97
N VAL A 170 -16.67 -13.09 -13.60
CA VAL A 170 -15.64 -13.51 -14.56
C VAL A 170 -14.30 -13.11 -14.00
N THR A 171 -13.44 -14.07 -13.65
CA THR A 171 -12.13 -13.77 -13.13
C THR A 171 -11.17 -13.36 -14.25
N TYR A 172 -10.36 -12.33 -13.98
CA TYR A 172 -9.29 -11.90 -14.88
C TYR A 172 -8.04 -11.50 -14.07
N PRO A 173 -6.81 -11.57 -14.65
CA PRO A 173 -5.61 -11.40 -13.84
C PRO A 173 -5.36 -9.95 -13.40
N PHE A 174 -5.19 -8.99 -14.32
CA PHE A 174 -4.89 -7.59 -13.95
C PHE A 174 -5.19 -6.57 -15.04
N ASP A 175 -5.22 -6.93 -16.34
CA ASP A 175 -5.51 -5.99 -17.41
C ASP A 175 -7.01 -6.06 -17.78
N PRO A 176 -7.80 -4.99 -17.55
CA PRO A 176 -9.21 -4.99 -17.86
C PRO A 176 -9.52 -5.17 -19.35
N SER A 177 -8.58 -4.84 -20.24
CA SER A 177 -8.78 -4.93 -21.69
C SER A 177 -9.09 -6.34 -22.19
N ILE A 178 -8.68 -7.38 -21.45
CA ILE A 178 -8.93 -8.77 -21.83
C ILE A 178 -10.37 -9.23 -21.59
N VAL A 179 -11.14 -8.48 -20.83
CA VAL A 179 -12.52 -8.81 -20.48
C VAL A 179 -13.51 -7.68 -20.77
N PHE A 180 -13.11 -6.42 -20.64
CA PHE A 180 -14.01 -5.26 -20.74
C PHE A 180 -13.88 -4.54 -22.10
N PRO A 181 -15.00 -4.17 -22.74
CA PRO A 181 -16.39 -4.40 -22.31
C PRO A 181 -17.02 -5.69 -22.85
N ASP A 182 -16.33 -6.48 -23.66
CA ASP A 182 -16.96 -7.52 -24.50
C ASP A 182 -17.41 -8.76 -23.69
N LYS A 183 -16.61 -9.13 -22.68
CA LYS A 183 -16.91 -10.35 -21.88
C LYS A 183 -17.62 -10.03 -20.59
N VAL A 184 -17.60 -8.79 -20.11
CA VAL A 184 -18.22 -8.36 -18.88
C VAL A 184 -18.93 -7.01 -19.06
N ASP A 185 -20.01 -6.82 -18.32
CA ASP A 185 -20.81 -5.59 -18.31
C ASP A 185 -20.27 -4.56 -17.33
N LEU A 186 -19.62 -5.05 -16.26
CA LEU A 186 -18.86 -4.27 -15.29
C LEU A 186 -17.50 -4.91 -15.04
N VAL A 187 -16.51 -4.09 -14.69
CA VAL A 187 -15.17 -4.59 -14.36
C VAL A 187 -14.66 -3.94 -13.08
N SER A 188 -14.00 -4.72 -12.25
CA SER A 188 -13.25 -4.21 -11.10
C SER A 188 -12.12 -3.31 -11.58
N ALA A 189 -11.93 -2.18 -10.92
CA ALA A 189 -10.89 -1.22 -11.26
C ALA A 189 -10.47 -0.43 -10.02
N MET A 190 -9.18 -0.19 -9.88
CA MET A 190 -8.70 0.80 -8.92
C MET A 190 -8.78 2.19 -9.54
N THR A 191 -9.15 3.18 -8.74
CA THR A 191 -9.23 4.58 -9.21
C THR A 191 -7.90 5.04 -9.80
N TYR A 192 -6.81 4.53 -9.27
CA TYR A 192 -5.46 4.96 -9.65
C TYR A 192 -4.85 4.18 -10.82
N ASN A 193 -5.36 3.01 -11.19
CA ASN A 193 -4.73 2.16 -12.22
C ASN A 193 -5.70 1.85 -13.37
N GLU A 194 -6.63 0.92 -13.18
CA GLU A 194 -7.45 0.39 -14.28
C GLU A 194 -8.42 1.40 -14.88
N ILE A 195 -8.83 2.44 -14.15
CA ILE A 195 -9.65 3.51 -14.75
C ILE A 195 -8.87 4.21 -15.86
N ASP A 196 -7.58 4.53 -15.64
CA ASP A 196 -6.76 5.16 -16.70
C ASP A 196 -6.47 4.18 -17.84
N GLN A 197 -6.31 2.88 -17.55
CA GLN A 197 -6.19 1.85 -18.59
C GLN A 197 -7.45 1.79 -19.44
N ILE A 198 -8.65 1.83 -18.85
CA ILE A 198 -9.94 1.85 -19.56
C ILE A 198 -10.07 3.13 -20.41
N VAL A 199 -9.63 4.27 -19.90
CA VAL A 199 -9.55 5.51 -20.69
C VAL A 199 -8.60 5.33 -21.89
N GLY A 200 -7.50 4.64 -21.69
CA GLY A 200 -6.55 4.29 -22.75
C GLY A 200 -7.14 3.43 -23.86
N LEU A 201 -8.13 2.60 -23.57
CA LEU A 201 -8.88 1.82 -24.55
C LEU A 201 -9.84 2.67 -25.41
N GLY A 202 -9.93 3.98 -25.17
CA GLY A 202 -10.80 4.90 -25.91
C GLY A 202 -12.12 5.24 -25.22
N TYR A 203 -12.32 4.80 -24.00
CA TYR A 203 -13.52 5.11 -23.21
C TYR A 203 -13.25 6.32 -22.30
N SER A 204 -13.55 7.54 -22.76
CA SER A 204 -13.38 8.75 -21.96
C SER A 204 -14.22 8.70 -20.66
N LEU A 205 -13.77 9.39 -19.62
CA LEU A 205 -14.39 9.35 -18.28
C LEU A 205 -15.89 9.70 -18.29
N ASP A 206 -16.32 10.60 -19.18
CA ASP A 206 -17.72 10.96 -19.35
C ASP A 206 -18.59 9.83 -19.90
N LYS A 207 -18.02 8.82 -20.54
CA LYS A 207 -18.69 7.60 -21.00
C LYS A 207 -18.76 6.50 -19.95
N LEU A 208 -18.02 6.63 -18.85
CA LEU A 208 -17.94 5.64 -17.80
C LEU A 208 -18.93 5.92 -16.67
N ARG A 209 -19.55 4.87 -16.14
CA ARG A 209 -20.23 4.85 -14.85
C ARG A 209 -19.31 4.16 -13.85
N ILE A 210 -18.88 4.89 -12.85
CA ILE A 210 -17.91 4.42 -11.85
C ILE A 210 -18.62 4.27 -10.50
N PHE A 211 -18.73 3.06 -10.01
CA PHE A 211 -19.31 2.72 -8.71
C PHE A 211 -18.15 2.55 -7.71
N ARG A 212 -17.80 3.61 -6.99
CA ARG A 212 -16.79 3.55 -5.93
C ARG A 212 -17.39 2.85 -4.73
N THR A 213 -16.84 1.70 -4.33
CA THR A 213 -17.41 0.90 -3.24
C THR A 213 -17.48 1.67 -1.92
N ALA A 214 -16.51 2.54 -1.66
CA ALA A 214 -16.49 3.41 -0.48
C ALA A 214 -17.70 4.36 -0.40
N ASP A 215 -18.21 4.84 -1.53
CA ASP A 215 -19.39 5.71 -1.58
C ASP A 215 -20.69 4.95 -1.20
N TYR A 216 -20.64 3.62 -1.28
CA TYR A 216 -21.70 2.72 -0.84
C TYR A 216 -21.46 2.17 0.57
N GLY A 217 -20.52 2.74 1.35
CA GLY A 217 -20.19 2.32 2.71
C GLY A 217 -19.33 1.05 2.78
N ILE A 218 -18.76 0.61 1.66
CA ILE A 218 -17.83 -0.53 1.59
C ILE A 218 -16.42 0.03 1.43
N ASN A 219 -15.85 0.45 2.56
CA ASN A 219 -14.52 1.03 2.64
C ASN A 219 -13.54 0.01 3.24
N LEU A 220 -13.28 -1.08 2.49
CA LEU A 220 -12.24 -2.05 2.84
C LEU A 220 -10.87 -1.42 2.56
N LEU A 221 -10.09 -1.17 3.62
CA LEU A 221 -8.84 -0.43 3.51
C LEU A 221 -7.75 -1.22 2.77
N GLU A 222 -6.97 -0.49 2.00
CA GLU A 222 -5.90 -1.00 1.14
C GLU A 222 -4.54 -0.48 1.59
N ASP A 223 -3.47 -1.12 1.10
CA ASP A 223 -2.07 -0.68 1.22
C ASP A 223 -1.66 -0.29 2.65
N LEU A 224 -1.93 -1.19 3.59
CA LEU A 224 -1.39 -1.12 4.94
C LEU A 224 0.04 -1.69 5.01
N MET A 225 0.78 -1.31 6.04
CA MET A 225 2.04 -1.94 6.41
C MET A 225 1.81 -2.96 7.52
N PHE A 226 2.48 -4.11 7.42
CA PHE A 226 2.36 -5.18 8.40
C PHE A 226 3.68 -5.93 8.62
N THR A 227 3.73 -6.70 9.69
CA THR A 227 4.81 -7.64 10.02
C THR A 227 4.23 -8.81 10.81
N THR A 228 5.06 -9.55 11.56
CA THR A 228 4.62 -10.64 12.44
C THR A 228 4.84 -10.31 13.91
N ASP A 229 4.07 -10.97 14.80
CA ASP A 229 4.33 -10.96 16.25
C ASP A 229 5.78 -11.33 16.58
N ARG A 230 6.33 -12.34 15.88
CA ARG A 230 7.72 -12.77 16.05
C ARG A 230 8.70 -11.64 15.78
N THR A 231 8.54 -10.94 14.67
CA THR A 231 9.39 -9.79 14.30
C THR A 231 9.34 -8.70 15.37
N LEU A 232 8.15 -8.31 15.82
CA LEU A 232 7.99 -7.24 16.83
C LEU A 232 8.59 -7.64 18.20
N LYS A 233 8.48 -8.91 18.60
CA LYS A 233 9.00 -9.44 19.87
C LYS A 233 10.50 -9.70 19.86
N THR A 234 11.16 -9.65 18.71
CA THR A 234 12.61 -9.88 18.60
C THR A 234 13.37 -8.79 19.37
N ALA A 235 14.15 -9.18 20.38
CA ALA A 235 14.90 -8.25 21.23
C ALA A 235 16.12 -7.65 20.51
N ASN A 236 16.77 -8.43 19.63
CA ASN A 236 17.95 -8.03 18.87
C ASN A 236 17.75 -8.37 17.39
N PHE A 237 17.14 -7.47 16.65
CA PHE A 237 16.80 -7.67 15.24
C PHE A 237 18.08 -7.78 14.40
N LYS A 238 18.32 -8.95 13.85
CA LYS A 238 19.48 -9.24 12.97
C LYS A 238 20.84 -8.83 13.56
N GLY A 239 20.99 -8.90 14.87
CA GLY A 239 22.25 -8.52 15.54
C GLY A 239 22.52 -7.02 15.60
N SER A 240 21.53 -6.19 15.37
CA SER A 240 21.67 -4.71 15.32
C SER A 240 21.75 -4.03 16.69
N GLY A 241 21.52 -4.76 17.78
CA GLY A 241 21.34 -4.17 19.12
C GLY A 241 19.97 -3.48 19.31
N GLN A 242 19.09 -3.52 18.32
CA GLN A 242 17.77 -2.89 18.36
C GLN A 242 16.66 -3.94 18.31
N SER A 243 15.54 -3.67 18.99
CA SER A 243 14.39 -4.55 18.94
C SER A 243 13.66 -4.46 17.59
N GLY A 244 12.91 -5.51 17.23
CA GLY A 244 12.06 -5.50 16.04
C GLY A 244 11.03 -4.37 16.04
N GLN A 245 10.51 -4.01 17.22
CA GLN A 245 9.60 -2.86 17.37
C GLN A 245 10.31 -1.52 17.04
N GLN A 246 11.56 -1.34 17.46
CA GLN A 246 12.34 -0.16 17.12
C GLN A 246 12.61 -0.07 15.62
N ILE A 247 12.96 -1.20 14.99
CA ILE A 247 13.16 -1.27 13.54
C ILE A 247 11.86 -0.97 12.79
N ALA A 248 10.73 -1.54 13.24
CA ALA A 248 9.40 -1.26 12.66
C ALA A 248 9.05 0.24 12.74
N ALA A 249 9.28 0.87 13.89
CA ALA A 249 9.03 2.31 14.07
C ALA A 249 9.89 3.18 13.14
N LYS A 250 11.17 2.85 12.98
CA LYS A 250 12.09 3.52 12.06
C LYS A 250 11.64 3.37 10.60
N LEU A 251 11.27 2.15 10.20
CA LEU A 251 10.75 1.86 8.86
C LEU A 251 9.48 2.68 8.58
N VAL A 252 8.50 2.65 9.51
CA VAL A 252 7.24 3.39 9.37
C VAL A 252 7.52 4.90 9.30
N ARG A 253 8.37 5.45 10.16
CA ARG A 253 8.72 6.89 10.18
C ARG A 253 9.30 7.33 8.82
N ALA A 254 10.29 6.61 8.31
CA ALA A 254 10.90 6.92 7.02
C ALA A 254 9.90 6.79 5.86
N THR A 255 9.05 5.76 5.88
CA THR A 255 8.01 5.54 4.87
C THR A 255 6.98 6.68 4.89
N LEU A 256 6.49 7.08 6.05
CA LEU A 256 5.55 8.21 6.17
C LEU A 256 6.18 9.53 5.71
N LYS A 257 7.47 9.77 6.00
CA LYS A 257 8.20 10.91 5.46
C LYS A 257 8.26 10.88 3.94
N GLY A 258 8.50 9.71 3.36
CA GLY A 258 8.48 9.50 1.91
C GLY A 258 7.11 9.76 1.30
N TRP A 259 6.03 9.28 1.91
CA TRP A 259 4.67 9.53 1.46
C TRP A 259 4.28 11.01 1.55
N ASN A 260 4.58 11.68 2.66
CA ASN A 260 4.31 13.10 2.83
C ASN A 260 5.05 13.94 1.77
N TYR A 261 6.26 13.53 1.40
CA TYR A 261 7.00 14.15 0.30
C TYR A 261 6.36 13.85 -1.05
N ALA A 262 6.05 12.59 -1.35
CA ALA A 262 5.50 12.15 -2.62
C ALA A 262 4.19 12.86 -2.99
N VAL A 263 3.27 13.03 -2.03
CA VAL A 263 1.97 13.66 -2.29
C VAL A 263 2.07 15.16 -2.55
N THR A 264 3.14 15.81 -2.07
CA THR A 264 3.41 17.24 -2.29
C THR A 264 4.34 17.53 -3.47
N HIS A 265 5.10 16.51 -3.93
CA HIS A 265 6.08 16.59 -5.03
C HIS A 265 5.82 15.49 -6.06
N GLN A 266 4.57 15.42 -6.57
CA GLN A 266 4.09 14.30 -7.37
C GLN A 266 4.92 14.07 -8.65
N ALA A 267 5.34 15.12 -9.35
CA ALA A 267 6.15 15.00 -10.56
C ALA A 267 7.52 14.36 -10.28
N GLU A 268 8.17 14.74 -9.17
CA GLU A 268 9.44 14.13 -8.76
C GLU A 268 9.22 12.68 -8.31
N ALA A 269 8.14 12.40 -7.55
CA ALA A 269 7.80 11.05 -7.14
C ALA A 269 7.60 10.12 -8.36
N VAL A 270 6.90 10.58 -9.40
CA VAL A 270 6.78 9.85 -10.66
C VAL A 270 8.15 9.61 -11.30
N SER A 271 9.00 10.62 -11.35
CA SER A 271 10.35 10.49 -11.93
C SER A 271 11.22 9.47 -11.18
N ILE A 272 11.03 9.33 -9.87
CA ILE A 272 11.71 8.31 -9.05
C ILE A 272 11.16 6.90 -9.32
N VAL A 273 9.85 6.78 -9.56
CA VAL A 273 9.19 5.49 -9.81
C VAL A 273 9.49 4.92 -11.18
N LEU A 274 9.51 5.76 -12.23
CA LEU A 274 9.62 5.32 -13.62
C LEU A 274 10.77 4.34 -13.92
N PRO A 275 12.00 4.52 -13.41
CA PRO A 275 13.08 3.56 -13.68
C PRO A 275 12.92 2.22 -12.95
N LEU A 276 12.01 2.11 -11.98
CA LEU A 276 11.83 0.93 -11.13
C LEU A 276 10.77 -0.04 -11.66
N CYS A 277 9.84 0.43 -12.47
CA CYS A 277 8.63 -0.32 -12.80
C CYS A 277 8.64 -0.94 -14.21
N GLY A 278 9.56 -0.60 -15.07
CA GLY A 278 9.68 -1.21 -16.40
C GLY A 278 8.35 -1.21 -17.18
N ASN A 279 7.93 -2.37 -17.66
CA ASN A 279 6.68 -2.51 -18.41
C ASN A 279 5.41 -2.40 -17.53
N THR A 280 5.51 -2.60 -16.22
CA THR A 280 4.36 -2.52 -15.32
C THR A 280 3.90 -1.08 -15.04
N CYS A 281 4.67 -0.09 -15.48
CA CYS A 281 4.32 1.33 -15.45
C CYS A 281 3.36 1.78 -16.54
N LYS A 282 3.19 0.98 -17.58
CA LYS A 282 2.43 1.38 -18.77
C LYS A 282 0.93 1.25 -18.52
N GLY A 283 0.17 2.20 -19.04
CA GLY A 283 -1.25 2.05 -19.22
C GLY A 283 -1.57 1.25 -20.47
N SER A 284 -2.79 1.40 -21.01
CA SER A 284 -3.28 0.70 -22.19
C SER A 284 -3.55 1.68 -23.34
N GLY A 285 -3.47 1.21 -24.58
CA GLY A 285 -3.87 1.96 -25.77
C GLY A 285 -3.26 3.36 -25.86
N THR A 286 -4.10 4.41 -25.89
CA THR A 286 -3.67 5.81 -25.96
C THR A 286 -3.00 6.32 -24.68
N ARG A 287 -3.06 5.56 -23.59
CA ARG A 287 -2.40 5.81 -22.29
C ARG A 287 -1.20 4.88 -22.04
N ALA A 288 -0.68 4.25 -23.08
CA ALA A 288 0.47 3.34 -22.98
C ALA A 288 1.78 4.04 -22.55
N ASP A 289 1.84 5.38 -22.61
CA ASP A 289 2.98 6.13 -22.08
C ASP A 289 3.08 6.01 -20.57
N ALA A 290 4.19 5.43 -20.12
CA ALA A 290 4.43 5.17 -18.69
C ALA A 290 4.36 6.44 -17.82
N LYS A 291 4.90 7.56 -18.28
CA LYS A 291 4.90 8.81 -17.53
C LYS A 291 3.48 9.35 -17.33
N SER A 292 2.68 9.35 -18.39
CA SER A 292 1.27 9.79 -18.31
C SER A 292 0.48 8.92 -17.35
N HIS A 293 0.62 7.59 -17.48
CA HIS A 293 -0.09 6.64 -16.60
C HIS A 293 0.35 6.78 -15.14
N GLN A 294 1.65 6.84 -14.87
CA GLN A 294 2.14 7.00 -13.49
C GLN A 294 1.81 8.39 -12.91
N THR A 295 1.67 9.43 -13.74
CA THR A 295 1.19 10.74 -13.28
C THR A 295 -0.28 10.67 -12.84
N TRP A 296 -1.14 10.01 -13.63
CA TRP A 296 -2.51 9.72 -13.22
C TRP A 296 -2.52 8.95 -11.90
N GLN A 297 -1.75 7.86 -11.84
CA GLN A 297 -1.71 6.99 -10.67
C GLN A 297 -1.28 7.76 -9.41
N MET A 298 -0.22 8.57 -9.51
CA MET A 298 0.25 9.38 -8.38
C MET A 298 -0.81 10.38 -7.89
N ALA A 299 -1.53 11.01 -8.81
CA ALA A 299 -2.59 11.96 -8.45
C ALA A 299 -3.75 11.28 -7.72
N GLU A 300 -4.13 10.08 -8.13
CA GLU A 300 -5.22 9.34 -7.49
C GLU A 300 -4.80 8.73 -6.13
N VAL A 301 -3.61 8.14 -6.03
CA VAL A 301 -3.13 7.61 -4.73
C VAL A 301 -2.92 8.72 -3.70
N ALA A 302 -2.53 9.92 -4.14
CA ALA A 302 -2.44 11.08 -3.26
C ALA A 302 -3.77 11.41 -2.58
N LYS A 303 -4.91 11.23 -3.28
CA LYS A 303 -6.26 11.40 -2.71
C LYS A 303 -6.60 10.32 -1.68
N LEU A 304 -6.16 9.06 -1.92
CA LEU A 304 -6.39 7.95 -1.00
C LEU A 304 -5.55 8.07 0.27
N TYR A 305 -4.32 8.56 0.14
CA TYR A 305 -3.43 8.81 1.27
C TYR A 305 -3.84 10.07 2.06
N ASN A 306 -4.10 11.19 1.37
CA ASN A 306 -4.35 12.50 1.98
C ASN A 306 -5.83 12.72 2.28
N THR A 307 -6.44 11.81 3.02
CA THR A 307 -7.82 11.88 3.49
C THR A 307 -7.93 11.34 4.93
N GLY A 308 -9.09 11.46 5.56
CA GLY A 308 -9.36 10.92 6.90
C GLY A 308 -8.34 11.36 7.97
N PRO A 309 -7.75 10.44 8.72
CA PRO A 309 -6.73 10.74 9.75
C PRO A 309 -5.53 11.54 9.22
N THR A 310 -5.08 11.29 7.98
CA THR A 310 -3.92 11.98 7.41
C THR A 310 -4.11 13.49 7.35
N THR A 311 -5.30 13.97 6.97
CA THR A 311 -5.59 15.42 6.89
C THR A 311 -5.58 16.12 8.25
N ARG A 312 -5.66 15.35 9.33
CA ARG A 312 -5.56 15.82 10.72
C ARG A 312 -4.14 15.64 11.29
N GLY A 313 -3.15 15.40 10.42
CA GLY A 313 -1.76 15.18 10.81
C GLY A 313 -1.47 13.82 11.43
N LEU A 314 -2.34 12.84 11.21
CA LEU A 314 -2.23 11.46 11.72
C LEU A 314 -1.93 10.48 10.59
N ALA A 315 -1.01 10.83 9.69
CA ALA A 315 -0.59 9.94 8.62
C ALA A 315 -0.13 8.58 9.18
N GLY A 316 -0.55 7.49 8.55
CA GLY A 316 -0.22 6.14 8.99
C GLY A 316 -1.10 5.58 10.13
N TYR A 317 -1.98 6.39 10.72
CA TYR A 317 -2.88 5.96 11.79
C TYR A 317 -4.07 5.15 11.23
N LEU A 318 -4.40 4.05 11.87
CA LEU A 318 -5.63 3.30 11.62
C LEU A 318 -6.72 3.75 12.60
N ASP A 319 -7.78 4.34 12.09
CA ASP A 319 -8.94 4.71 12.92
C ASP A 319 -9.64 3.44 13.45
N PRO A 320 -9.79 3.29 14.80
CA PRO A 320 -10.42 2.12 15.37
C PRO A 320 -11.87 1.90 14.92
N ALA A 321 -12.60 2.98 14.59
CA ALA A 321 -13.97 2.84 14.09
C ALA A 321 -13.97 2.25 12.67
N VAL A 322 -13.05 2.71 11.81
CA VAL A 322 -12.89 2.16 10.45
C VAL A 322 -12.44 0.70 10.53
N TYR A 323 -11.51 0.36 11.43
CA TYR A 323 -11.10 -1.03 11.66
C TYR A 323 -12.28 -1.91 12.07
N ARG A 324 -13.06 -1.51 13.08
CA ARG A 324 -14.26 -2.27 13.51
C ARG A 324 -15.26 -2.45 12.38
N ASN A 325 -15.47 -1.40 11.57
CA ASN A 325 -16.37 -1.47 10.41
C ASN A 325 -15.87 -2.48 9.36
N ASN A 326 -14.57 -2.55 9.10
CA ASN A 326 -13.98 -3.54 8.19
C ASN A 326 -14.16 -4.97 8.73
N VAL A 327 -13.90 -5.20 10.03
CA VAL A 327 -14.14 -6.50 10.67
C VAL A 327 -15.62 -6.89 10.58
N ALA A 328 -16.53 -5.98 10.91
CA ALA A 328 -17.98 -6.23 10.86
C ALA A 328 -18.43 -6.55 9.43
N LEU A 329 -17.94 -5.80 8.44
CA LEU A 329 -18.27 -6.03 7.03
C LEU A 329 -17.83 -7.43 6.57
N LEU A 330 -16.59 -7.82 6.85
CA LEU A 330 -16.05 -9.13 6.47
C LEU A 330 -16.75 -10.28 7.19
N ARG A 331 -17.20 -10.07 8.44
CA ARG A 331 -18.03 -11.04 9.16
C ARG A 331 -19.42 -11.19 8.55
N ASN A 332 -20.06 -10.08 8.21
CA ASN A 332 -21.39 -10.09 7.56
C ASN A 332 -21.35 -10.73 6.17
N LEU A 333 -20.20 -10.70 5.52
CA LEU A 333 -19.97 -11.41 4.26
C LEU A 333 -19.71 -12.91 4.44
N GLY A 334 -19.48 -13.37 5.69
CA GLY A 334 -19.08 -14.75 5.97
C GLY A 334 -17.60 -15.04 5.69
N ILE A 335 -16.81 -14.04 5.34
CA ILE A 335 -15.37 -14.17 5.08
C ILE A 335 -14.62 -14.41 6.38
N LEU A 336 -14.95 -13.68 7.43
CA LEU A 336 -14.47 -13.92 8.79
C LEU A 336 -15.51 -14.67 9.59
N LYS A 337 -15.18 -15.89 10.04
CA LYS A 337 -16.04 -16.68 10.94
C LYS A 337 -16.04 -16.12 12.36
N ALA A 338 -14.94 -15.50 12.79
CA ALA A 338 -14.77 -14.87 14.09
C ALA A 338 -14.05 -13.52 13.94
N SER A 339 -14.17 -12.65 14.94
CA SER A 339 -13.34 -11.43 15.00
C SER A 339 -11.89 -11.83 15.23
N PRO A 340 -10.93 -11.17 14.55
CA PRO A 340 -9.52 -11.34 14.84
C PRO A 340 -9.22 -10.99 16.31
N ASP A 341 -8.18 -11.61 16.88
CA ASP A 341 -7.74 -11.29 18.22
C ASP A 341 -7.17 -9.85 18.33
N ALA A 342 -6.97 -9.36 19.53
CA ALA A 342 -6.47 -8.01 19.80
C ALA A 342 -5.03 -7.78 19.24
N GLY A 343 -4.29 -8.85 18.94
CA GLY A 343 -2.95 -8.76 18.36
C GLY A 343 -2.93 -8.43 16.86
N ALA A 344 -4.08 -8.43 16.18
CA ALA A 344 -4.15 -8.12 14.75
C ALA A 344 -3.68 -6.69 14.42
N VAL A 345 -3.73 -5.77 15.38
CA VAL A 345 -3.34 -4.36 15.22
C VAL A 345 -2.50 -3.92 16.40
N THR A 346 -1.42 -3.18 16.14
CA THR A 346 -0.69 -2.47 17.20
C THR A 346 -0.52 -1.00 16.83
N TYR A 347 -0.81 -0.13 17.79
CA TYR A 347 -0.55 1.30 17.69
C TYR A 347 0.84 1.69 18.18
N SER A 348 1.49 0.83 18.97
CA SER A 348 2.79 1.14 19.59
C SER A 348 3.90 1.44 18.58
N VAL A 349 3.87 0.78 17.41
CA VAL A 349 4.81 1.06 16.32
C VAL A 349 4.55 2.43 15.72
N TRP A 350 3.29 2.77 15.43
CA TRP A 350 2.91 4.08 14.90
C TRP A 350 3.22 5.20 15.91
N GLU A 351 2.92 5.01 17.20
CA GLU A 351 3.26 5.97 18.25
C GLU A 351 4.76 6.22 18.35
N ALA A 352 5.56 5.16 18.34
CA ALA A 352 7.02 5.26 18.34
C ALA A 352 7.59 5.90 17.05
N ALA A 353 6.93 5.67 15.91
CA ALA A 353 7.32 6.25 14.63
C ALA A 353 7.05 7.75 14.56
N THR A 354 5.93 8.21 15.10
CA THR A 354 5.43 9.58 14.95
C THR A 354 5.66 10.47 16.17
N GLY A 355 5.94 9.90 17.33
CA GLY A 355 6.00 10.60 18.61
C GLY A 355 4.62 11.05 19.13
N LYS A 356 3.53 10.64 18.47
CA LYS A 356 2.15 11.00 18.83
C LYS A 356 1.50 9.85 19.58
N LYS A 357 0.53 10.17 20.44
CA LYS A 357 -0.35 9.16 21.02
C LYS A 357 -1.50 8.84 20.07
N ALA A 358 -1.83 7.56 19.95
CA ALA A 358 -2.99 7.14 19.18
C ALA A 358 -4.27 7.71 19.84
N PRO A 359 -5.13 8.40 19.09
CA PRO A 359 -6.45 8.78 19.58
C PRO A 359 -7.23 7.53 20.01
N ARG A 360 -7.90 7.57 21.16
CA ARG A 360 -8.68 6.45 21.70
C ARG A 360 -10.13 6.54 21.28
#